data_782bc51b0b9b9b1aa9b513bc064cf52e
#
_entry.id   782bc51b0b9b9b1aa9b513bc064cf52e
#
_cell.length_a   1.000
_cell.length_b   1.000
_cell.length_c   1.000
_cell.angle_alpha   90.00
_cell.angle_beta   90.00
_cell.angle_gamma   90.00
#
_symmetry.space_group_name_H-M   'P 1'
#
loop_
_entity.id
_entity.type
_entity.pdbx_description
1 polymer ?
#
loop_
_entity_poly.entity_id
_entity_poly.type
_entity_poly.pdbx_seq_one_letter_code
_entity_poly.pdbx_strand_id
1 'polypeptide(L)'
;MPKLDGILETALYVDDMARARAFYEGVLGLAPIFEDKRLTAYGVAGRDVLLLFRRGGSTRTVTMPGGTIPGHDGSGPLHIAFAIGTEEEAEWRRQLAAHGVTIEGETTWSRGGRSIYFRDPDGHMLELATPGLWTIY
;
A
#
# COMPACT_ATOMS: atom_id res chain seq x y z
N MET A 1 11.07 19.92 -21.86
CA MET A 1 11.02 18.66 -21.09
C MET A 1 9.57 18.34 -20.72
N PRO A 2 9.05 17.17 -21.09
CA PRO A 2 7.78 16.71 -20.55
C PRO A 2 7.88 16.58 -19.03
N LYS A 3 6.76 16.67 -18.32
CA LYS A 3 6.74 16.55 -16.87
C LYS A 3 5.82 15.41 -16.42
N LEU A 4 6.08 14.89 -15.24
CA LEU A 4 5.21 13.98 -14.53
C LEU A 4 4.31 14.79 -13.59
N ASP A 5 3.05 14.42 -13.48
CA ASP A 5 2.10 15.09 -12.59
C ASP A 5 2.01 14.41 -11.22
N GLY A 6 2.60 13.23 -11.05
CA GLY A 6 2.64 12.51 -9.79
C GLY A 6 2.81 11.01 -9.96
N ILE A 7 2.73 10.30 -8.85
CA ILE A 7 2.62 8.83 -8.83
C ILE A 7 1.12 8.51 -8.83
N LEU A 8 0.67 7.79 -9.86
CA LEU A 8 -0.74 7.42 -10.01
C LEU A 8 -1.08 6.16 -9.22
N GLU A 9 -0.25 5.12 -9.40
CA GLU A 9 -0.48 3.82 -8.78
C GLU A 9 0.83 3.16 -8.37
N THR A 10 0.75 2.33 -7.33
CA THR A 10 1.85 1.50 -6.86
C THR A 10 1.37 0.07 -6.70
N ALA A 11 2.26 -0.91 -6.82
CA ALA A 11 1.92 -2.32 -6.79
C ALA A 11 2.67 -3.06 -5.68
N LEU A 12 1.94 -3.94 -5.00
CA LEU A 12 2.49 -4.98 -4.14
C LEU A 12 2.08 -6.34 -4.70
N TYR A 13 2.88 -7.37 -4.42
CA TYR A 13 2.63 -8.73 -4.87
C TYR A 13 2.35 -9.62 -3.66
N VAL A 14 1.27 -10.38 -3.72
CA VAL A 14 0.76 -11.19 -2.60
C VAL A 14 0.54 -12.64 -3.03
N ASP A 15 0.73 -13.56 -2.09
CA ASP A 15 0.58 -14.99 -2.35
C ASP A 15 -0.88 -15.46 -2.26
N ASP A 16 -1.64 -14.89 -1.33
CA ASP A 16 -3.04 -15.21 -1.10
C ASP A 16 -3.88 -13.92 -1.11
N MET A 17 -4.65 -13.73 -2.17
CA MET A 17 -5.46 -12.52 -2.35
C MET A 17 -6.54 -12.37 -1.28
N ALA A 18 -7.19 -13.45 -0.87
CA ALA A 18 -8.23 -13.38 0.18
C ALA A 18 -7.64 -12.93 1.52
N ARG A 19 -6.48 -13.46 1.88
CA ARG A 19 -5.75 -13.08 3.10
C ARG A 19 -5.28 -11.63 3.03
N ALA A 20 -4.72 -11.20 1.90
CA ALA A 20 -4.29 -9.82 1.69
C ALA A 20 -5.48 -8.87 1.79
N ARG A 21 -6.60 -9.16 1.12
CA ARG A 21 -7.81 -8.34 1.16
C ARG A 21 -8.35 -8.20 2.59
N ALA A 22 -8.39 -9.28 3.36
CA ALA A 22 -8.84 -9.22 4.75
C ALA A 22 -8.02 -8.21 5.57
N PHE A 23 -6.72 -8.10 5.29
CA PHE A 23 -5.87 -7.12 5.95
C PHE A 23 -6.11 -5.69 5.42
N TYR A 24 -6.01 -5.47 4.11
CA TYR A 24 -6.12 -4.12 3.55
C TYR A 24 -7.52 -3.52 3.71
N GLU A 25 -8.56 -4.33 3.65
CA GLU A 25 -9.94 -3.89 3.87
C GLU A 25 -10.28 -3.81 5.36
N GLY A 26 -9.90 -4.81 6.16
CA GLY A 26 -10.26 -4.87 7.59
C GLY A 26 -9.40 -4.00 8.48
N VAL A 27 -8.08 -3.99 8.28
CA VAL A 27 -7.14 -3.23 9.14
C VAL A 27 -6.99 -1.79 8.64
N LEU A 28 -6.77 -1.61 7.33
CA LEU A 28 -6.53 -0.27 6.76
C LEU A 28 -7.80 0.43 6.28
N GLY A 29 -8.93 -0.27 6.22
CA GLY A 29 -10.20 0.31 5.83
C GLY A 29 -10.26 0.70 4.34
N LEU A 30 -9.43 0.13 3.49
CA LEU A 30 -9.43 0.44 2.07
C LEU A 30 -10.64 -0.19 1.37
N ALA A 31 -11.23 0.51 0.42
CA ALA A 31 -12.33 0.03 -0.39
C ALA A 31 -11.85 -0.35 -1.79
N PRO A 32 -12.15 -1.58 -2.27
CA PRO A 32 -11.77 -1.98 -3.62
C PRO A 32 -12.55 -1.17 -4.66
N ILE A 33 -11.85 -0.73 -5.70
CA ILE A 33 -12.44 -0.03 -6.85
C ILE A 33 -12.45 -0.89 -8.11
N PHE A 34 -11.66 -1.96 -8.13
CA PHE A 34 -11.63 -2.95 -9.20
C PHE A 34 -11.06 -4.27 -8.68
N GLU A 35 -11.54 -5.39 -9.21
CA GLU A 35 -10.97 -6.71 -8.94
C GLU A 35 -11.15 -7.65 -10.15
N ASP A 36 -10.17 -8.51 -10.35
CA ASP A 36 -10.23 -9.64 -11.26
C ASP A 36 -9.44 -10.83 -10.68
N LYS A 37 -9.17 -11.84 -11.50
CA LYS A 37 -8.43 -13.05 -11.06
C LYS A 37 -6.98 -12.78 -10.69
N ARG A 38 -6.40 -11.66 -11.12
CA ARG A 38 -4.97 -11.32 -10.96
C ARG A 38 -4.72 -10.27 -9.91
N LEU A 39 -5.67 -9.34 -9.72
CA LEU A 39 -5.44 -8.16 -8.89
C LEU A 39 -6.69 -7.66 -8.19
N THR A 40 -6.45 -6.93 -7.11
CA THR A 40 -7.43 -6.04 -6.50
C THR A 40 -6.82 -4.63 -6.46
N ALA A 41 -7.56 -3.63 -6.90
CA ALA A 41 -7.16 -2.23 -6.86
C ALA A 41 -7.95 -1.48 -5.79
N TYR A 42 -7.25 -0.70 -5.00
CA TYR A 42 -7.84 0.15 -3.95
C TYR A 42 -7.64 1.62 -4.26
N GLY A 43 -8.69 2.41 -4.07
CA GLY A 43 -8.56 3.86 -4.03
C GLY A 43 -8.01 4.31 -2.67
N VAL A 44 -7.01 5.17 -2.68
CA VAL A 44 -6.42 5.74 -1.47
C VAL A 44 -6.62 7.25 -1.49
N ALA A 45 -7.34 7.75 -0.50
CA ALA A 45 -7.66 9.19 -0.35
C ALA A 45 -8.29 9.84 -1.60
N GLY A 46 -8.98 9.04 -2.42
CA GLY A 46 -9.64 9.52 -3.64
C GLY A 46 -8.70 10.01 -4.74
N ARG A 47 -7.41 9.72 -4.63
CA ARG A 47 -6.39 10.24 -5.55
C ARG A 47 -5.42 9.18 -6.03
N ASP A 48 -4.88 8.39 -5.12
CA ASP A 48 -3.86 7.39 -5.42
C ASP A 48 -4.49 6.00 -5.55
N VAL A 49 -3.81 5.07 -6.21
CA VAL A 49 -4.26 3.70 -6.37
C VAL A 49 -3.20 2.74 -5.84
N LEU A 50 -3.61 1.83 -4.97
CA LEU A 50 -2.80 0.70 -4.55
C LEU A 50 -3.30 -0.55 -5.28
N LEU A 51 -2.38 -1.24 -5.96
CA LEU A 51 -2.64 -2.50 -6.65
C LEU A 51 -2.07 -3.66 -5.84
N LEU A 52 -2.89 -4.65 -5.54
CA LEU A 52 -2.41 -5.94 -5.04
C LEU A 52 -2.48 -6.94 -6.18
N PHE A 53 -1.33 -7.41 -6.65
CA PHE A 53 -1.25 -8.45 -7.67
C PHE A 53 -0.99 -9.80 -7.02
N ARG A 54 -1.65 -10.84 -7.52
CA ARG A 54 -1.26 -12.20 -7.19
C ARG A 54 0.14 -12.45 -7.74
N ARG A 55 1.06 -12.87 -6.87
CA ARG A 55 2.42 -13.22 -7.27
C ARG A 55 2.40 -14.31 -8.35
N GLY A 56 3.13 -14.10 -9.43
CA GLY A 56 3.17 -15.00 -10.58
C GLY A 56 1.98 -14.90 -11.53
N GLY A 57 0.94 -14.11 -11.20
CA GLY A 57 -0.27 -13.98 -12.01
C GLY A 57 -0.17 -12.99 -13.17
N SER A 58 0.89 -12.19 -13.22
CA SER A 58 1.06 -11.13 -14.24
C SER A 58 2.41 -11.21 -14.96
N THR A 59 3.04 -12.40 -14.98
CA THR A 59 4.37 -12.59 -15.57
C THR A 59 4.39 -12.52 -17.11
N ARG A 60 3.22 -12.63 -17.75
CA ARG A 60 3.09 -12.62 -19.21
C ARG A 60 2.35 -11.38 -19.69
N THR A 61 2.62 -11.01 -20.94
CA THR A 61 1.84 -9.97 -21.61
C THR A 61 0.36 -10.34 -21.64
N VAL A 62 -0.49 -9.41 -21.26
CA VAL A 62 -1.96 -9.53 -21.31
C VAL A 62 -2.47 -8.74 -22.50
N THR A 63 -3.31 -9.36 -23.31
CA THR A 63 -4.03 -8.70 -24.41
C THR A 63 -5.39 -8.25 -23.93
N MET A 64 -5.67 -6.97 -24.12
CA MET A 64 -6.94 -6.31 -23.79
C MET A 64 -7.57 -5.74 -25.05
N PRO A 65 -8.87 -5.39 -25.06
CA PRO A 65 -9.48 -4.77 -26.23
C PRO A 65 -8.76 -3.51 -26.73
N GLY A 66 -8.18 -2.74 -25.82
CA GLY A 66 -7.46 -1.51 -26.16
C GLY A 66 -5.98 -1.66 -26.48
N GLY A 67 -5.41 -2.87 -26.32
CA GLY A 67 -3.98 -3.11 -26.56
C GLY A 67 -3.39 -4.16 -25.63
N THR A 68 -2.10 -4.05 -25.33
CA THR A 68 -1.38 -5.03 -24.53
C THR A 68 -0.76 -4.39 -23.29
N ILE A 69 -0.66 -5.18 -22.22
CA ILE A 69 0.06 -4.82 -21.00
C ILE A 69 1.23 -5.79 -20.86
N PRO A 70 2.48 -5.33 -20.87
CA PRO A 70 3.64 -6.19 -20.66
C PRO A 70 3.60 -6.88 -19.30
N GLY A 71 4.26 -8.02 -19.20
CA GLY A 71 4.36 -8.79 -17.96
C GLY A 71 5.20 -8.06 -16.91
N HIS A 72 4.84 -8.31 -15.63
CA HIS A 72 5.59 -7.86 -14.47
C HIS A 72 5.37 -8.83 -13.30
N ASP A 73 6.24 -8.76 -12.31
CA ASP A 73 6.12 -9.55 -11.08
C ASP A 73 7.00 -8.95 -10.00
N GLY A 74 6.90 -9.46 -8.79
CA GLY A 74 7.73 -9.06 -7.67
C GLY A 74 7.88 -10.17 -6.64
N SER A 75 8.98 -10.15 -5.92
CA SER A 75 9.28 -11.10 -4.86
C SER A 75 9.96 -10.41 -3.68
N GLY A 76 9.94 -11.07 -2.51
CA GLY A 76 10.48 -10.53 -1.29
C GLY A 76 9.57 -9.47 -0.64
N PRO A 77 9.95 -8.99 0.57
CA PRO A 77 9.21 -7.93 1.25
C PRO A 77 9.47 -6.58 0.58
N LEU A 78 8.39 -5.92 0.18
CA LEU A 78 8.42 -4.59 -0.39
C LEU A 78 8.08 -3.55 0.68
N HIS A 79 8.17 -2.26 0.34
CA HIS A 79 7.87 -1.17 1.26
C HIS A 79 6.92 -0.15 0.63
N ILE A 80 5.93 0.29 1.42
CA ILE A 80 5.03 1.38 1.06
C ILE A 80 4.70 2.20 2.31
N ALA A 81 4.62 3.52 2.16
CA ALA A 81 4.20 4.43 3.21
C ALA A 81 2.88 5.10 2.83
N PHE A 82 1.98 5.18 3.80
CA PHE A 82 0.74 5.95 3.70
C PHE A 82 0.87 7.23 4.53
N ALA A 83 0.41 8.33 3.97
CA ALA A 83 0.31 9.60 4.66
C ALA A 83 -0.89 9.59 5.62
N ILE A 84 -0.69 10.06 6.84
CA ILE A 84 -1.76 10.25 7.83
C ILE A 84 -1.63 11.65 8.47
N GLY A 85 -2.74 12.16 9.02
CA GLY A 85 -2.70 13.36 9.84
C GLY A 85 -2.00 13.12 11.18
N THR A 86 -1.37 14.14 11.71
CA THR A 86 -0.69 14.07 13.03
C THR A 86 -1.67 13.69 14.14
N GLU A 87 -2.89 14.19 14.06
CA GLU A 87 -3.95 13.94 15.02
C GLU A 87 -4.51 12.51 14.94
N GLU A 88 -4.28 11.80 13.85
CA GLU A 88 -4.80 10.44 13.63
C GLU A 88 -3.87 9.34 14.12
N GLU A 89 -2.60 9.65 14.43
CA GLU A 89 -1.61 8.64 14.82
C GLU A 89 -2.09 7.78 15.99
N ALA A 90 -2.67 8.39 17.03
CA ALA A 90 -3.13 7.66 18.19
C ALA A 90 -4.28 6.70 17.87
N GLU A 91 -5.17 7.08 16.97
CA GLU A 91 -6.26 6.22 16.52
C GLU A 91 -5.74 5.05 15.69
N TRP A 92 -4.79 5.29 14.80
CA TRP A 92 -4.14 4.23 14.04
C TRP A 92 -3.44 3.21 14.93
N ARG A 93 -2.78 3.65 16.01
CA ARG A 93 -2.19 2.72 16.99
C ARG A 93 -3.24 1.83 17.63
N ARG A 94 -4.40 2.39 17.99
CA ARG A 94 -5.51 1.60 18.54
C ARG A 94 -6.08 0.63 17.51
N GLN A 95 -6.23 1.07 16.27
CA GLN A 95 -6.74 0.24 15.16
C GLN A 95 -5.80 -0.95 14.90
N LEU A 96 -4.51 -0.72 14.80
CA LEU A 96 -3.51 -1.79 14.63
C LEU A 96 -3.56 -2.78 15.79
N ALA A 97 -3.57 -2.29 17.04
CA ALA A 97 -3.64 -3.13 18.23
C ALA A 97 -4.92 -3.95 18.27
N ALA A 98 -6.07 -3.37 17.92
CA ALA A 98 -7.36 -4.05 17.92
C ALA A 98 -7.39 -5.23 16.91
N HIS A 99 -6.58 -5.17 15.87
CA HIS A 99 -6.46 -6.24 14.87
C HIS A 99 -5.24 -7.13 15.10
N GLY A 100 -4.56 -7.01 16.22
CA GLY A 100 -3.39 -7.83 16.57
C GLY A 100 -2.16 -7.54 15.72
N VAL A 101 -2.08 -6.37 15.10
CA VAL A 101 -0.94 -5.96 14.28
C VAL A 101 0.12 -5.31 15.14
N THR A 102 1.32 -5.88 15.15
CA THR A 102 2.44 -5.39 15.95
C THR A 102 3.15 -4.24 15.25
N ILE A 103 3.37 -3.14 15.95
CA ILE A 103 4.26 -2.08 15.49
C ILE A 103 5.69 -2.55 15.74
N GLU A 104 6.46 -2.74 14.66
CA GLU A 104 7.83 -3.25 14.73
C GLU A 104 8.87 -2.16 14.94
N GLY A 105 8.53 -0.91 14.63
CA GLY A 105 9.46 0.20 14.76
C GLY A 105 8.75 1.54 14.72
N GLU A 106 9.43 2.56 15.19
CA GLU A 106 8.96 3.94 15.20
C GLU A 106 10.13 4.88 14.95
N THR A 107 9.87 6.00 14.30
CA THR A 107 10.88 7.03 14.06
C THR A 107 10.26 8.40 14.25
N THR A 108 10.97 9.27 14.94
CA THR A 108 10.69 10.72 14.96
C THR A 108 11.73 11.40 14.07
N TRP A 109 11.24 12.10 13.07
CA TRP A 109 12.09 12.74 12.07
C TRP A 109 12.49 14.15 12.52
N SER A 110 13.62 14.63 12.01
CA SER A 110 14.15 15.95 12.39
C SER A 110 13.22 17.12 12.08
N ARG A 111 12.33 16.96 11.10
CA ARG A 111 11.31 17.95 10.74
C ARG A 111 10.02 17.83 11.57
N GLY A 112 9.99 16.94 12.56
CA GLY A 112 8.86 16.74 13.46
C GLY A 112 7.86 15.67 13.05
N GLY A 113 8.00 15.09 11.87
CA GLY A 113 7.18 13.98 11.42
C GLY A 113 7.46 12.71 12.23
N ARG A 114 6.49 11.82 12.26
CA ARG A 114 6.58 10.54 12.95
C ARG A 114 6.17 9.43 12.00
N SER A 115 6.85 8.29 12.12
CA SER A 115 6.53 7.08 11.36
C SER A 115 6.34 5.91 12.31
N ILE A 116 5.36 5.06 12.02
CA ILE A 116 5.18 3.74 12.63
C ILE A 116 5.20 2.68 11.54
N TYR A 117 5.84 1.54 11.82
CA TYR A 117 6.10 0.48 10.87
C TYR A 117 5.47 -0.83 11.31
N PHE A 118 4.84 -1.55 10.39
CA PHE A 118 4.24 -2.85 10.63
C PHE A 118 4.23 -3.69 9.36
N ARG A 119 3.86 -4.97 9.47
CA ARG A 119 3.85 -5.91 8.34
C ARG A 119 2.44 -6.25 7.90
N ASP A 120 2.26 -6.40 6.59
CA ASP A 120 1.10 -7.06 6.03
C ASP A 120 1.28 -8.61 6.09
N PRO A 121 0.27 -9.43 5.71
CA PRO A 121 0.39 -10.88 5.78
C PRO A 121 1.48 -11.49 4.90
N ASP A 122 1.94 -10.79 3.85
CA ASP A 122 3.02 -11.23 2.98
C ASP A 122 4.41 -10.74 3.43
N GLY A 123 4.48 -10.04 4.57
CA GLY A 123 5.72 -9.51 5.12
C GLY A 123 6.15 -8.19 4.52
N HIS A 124 5.30 -7.54 3.70
CA HIS A 124 5.60 -6.20 3.22
C HIS A 124 5.67 -5.22 4.39
N MET A 125 6.67 -4.34 4.36
CA MET A 125 6.84 -3.29 5.36
C MET A 125 5.95 -2.11 5.03
N LEU A 126 4.92 -1.92 5.84
CA LEU A 126 4.02 -0.78 5.74
C LEU A 126 4.43 0.30 6.74
N GLU A 127 4.23 1.54 6.36
CA GLU A 127 4.51 2.71 7.17
C GLU A 127 3.31 3.65 7.19
N LEU A 128 2.97 4.17 8.34
CA LEU A 128 2.09 5.33 8.47
C LEU A 128 2.95 6.50 8.90
N ALA A 129 2.95 7.57 8.10
CA ALA A 129 3.82 8.72 8.32
C ALA A 129 3.01 10.02 8.39
N THR A 130 3.30 10.82 9.41
CA THR A 130 2.74 12.16 9.56
C THR A 130 3.61 13.19 8.82
N PRO A 131 3.08 14.40 8.51
CA PRO A 131 3.87 15.46 7.91
C PRO A 131 5.14 15.80 8.70
N GLY A 132 6.19 16.19 8.01
CA GLY A 132 7.49 16.49 8.60
C GLY A 132 8.52 15.40 8.35
N LEU A 133 8.31 14.58 7.32
CA LEU A 133 9.23 13.53 6.88
C LEU A 133 10.13 14.03 5.74
N TRP A 134 9.51 14.56 4.70
CA TRP A 134 10.20 15.06 3.51
C TRP A 134 10.06 16.56 3.37
N THR A 135 10.86 17.18 2.51
CA THR A 135 10.74 18.63 2.24
C THR A 135 9.40 19.04 1.63
N ILE A 136 8.69 18.09 1.05
CA ILE A 136 7.39 18.27 0.41
C ILE A 136 6.23 17.65 1.19
N TYR A 137 6.54 17.08 2.36
CA TYR A 137 5.54 16.42 3.21
C TYR A 137 5.87 16.48 4.69
#